data_3d7c457a977d122ce4fdc7b9045cbd19
#
_entry.id   3d7c457a977d122ce4fdc7b9045cbd19
#
_cell.length_a   1.000
_cell.length_b   1.000
_cell.length_c   1.000
_cell.angle_alpha   90.00
_cell.angle_beta   90.00
_cell.angle_gamma   90.00
#
_symmetry.space_group_name_H-M   'P 1'
#
loop_
_entity.id
_entity.type
_entity.pdbx_description
1 polymer ?
#
loop_
_entity_poly.entity_id
_entity_poly.type
_entity_poly.pdbx_seq_one_letter_code
_entity_poly.pdbx_strand_id
1 'polypeptide(L)'
;AGSIDTLSLGIGGEIVLGFGDRIIVDGPGPDFVVFENAFWVNGVRGTVYAELGDVSVSEDGATWHEFACDSTRDARMEWPGCAGWSPALEYDALVLDPLDAVQTGGDAFDLATIGVSEARFVRIRDRASDGEPPTAGFDLDAVGLIRYRQQ
;
A
#
# COMPACT_ATOMS: atom_id res chain seq x y z
N ALA A 1 -8.85 -19.72 -3.39
CA ALA A 1 -10.01 -18.83 -3.54
C ALA A 1 -9.71 -17.64 -2.64
N GLY A 2 -9.30 -16.52 -3.22
CA GLY A 2 -9.05 -15.30 -2.47
C GLY A 2 -10.33 -14.86 -1.77
N SER A 3 -10.22 -14.50 -0.51
CA SER A 3 -11.25 -13.74 0.17
C SER A 3 -11.35 -12.39 -0.54
N ILE A 4 -12.59 -11.95 -0.81
CA ILE A 4 -12.87 -10.61 -1.33
C ILE A 4 -13.14 -9.63 -0.18
N ASP A 5 -12.54 -9.88 0.98
CA ASP A 5 -12.70 -9.06 2.18
C ASP A 5 -11.77 -7.83 2.11
N THR A 6 -11.90 -7.04 1.05
CA THR A 6 -11.24 -5.75 0.92
C THR A 6 -12.12 -4.63 1.46
N LEU A 7 -11.50 -3.56 1.91
CA LEU A 7 -12.19 -2.34 2.31
C LEU A 7 -12.09 -1.31 1.19
N SER A 8 -13.18 -1.14 0.44
CA SER A 8 -13.27 -0.06 -0.54
C SER A 8 -13.36 1.29 0.18
N LEU A 9 -12.42 2.19 -0.13
CA LEU A 9 -12.43 3.54 0.44
C LEU A 9 -13.45 4.45 -0.26
N GLY A 10 -13.83 4.08 -1.49
CA GLY A 10 -14.66 4.95 -2.34
C GLY A 10 -13.89 6.17 -2.85
N ILE A 11 -14.49 6.87 -3.81
CA ILE A 11 -13.86 8.02 -4.49
C ILE A 11 -13.47 9.09 -3.48
N GLY A 12 -12.15 9.40 -3.42
CA GLY A 12 -11.58 10.36 -2.50
C GLY A 12 -11.66 9.96 -1.03
N GLY A 13 -12.00 8.69 -0.74
CA GLY A 13 -12.06 8.17 0.62
C GLY A 13 -10.67 8.07 1.28
N GLU A 14 -10.67 8.05 2.60
CA GLU A 14 -9.45 8.03 3.39
C GLU A 14 -9.60 7.06 4.57
N ILE A 15 -8.52 6.34 4.89
CA ILE A 15 -8.40 5.55 6.10
C ILE A 15 -7.11 5.89 6.85
N VAL A 16 -7.19 5.89 8.18
CA VAL A 16 -6.03 5.96 9.06
C VAL A 16 -5.96 4.69 9.89
N LEU A 17 -4.84 4.00 9.79
CA LEU A 17 -4.56 2.75 10.51
C LEU A 17 -3.54 3.01 11.61
N GLY A 18 -3.85 2.54 12.83
CA GLY A 18 -2.91 2.43 13.93
C GLY A 18 -2.66 0.96 14.25
N PHE A 19 -1.48 0.63 14.74
CA PHE A 19 -1.03 -0.75 14.92
C PHE A 19 -0.91 -1.18 16.39
N GLY A 20 -1.70 -0.57 17.27
CA GLY A 20 -1.71 -0.85 18.69
C GLY A 20 -0.42 -0.43 19.39
N ASP A 21 0.29 -1.38 19.97
CA ASP A 21 1.58 -1.17 20.64
C ASP A 21 2.79 -1.24 19.69
N ARG A 22 2.57 -1.43 18.39
CA ARG A 22 3.64 -1.51 17.40
C ARG A 22 3.89 -0.16 16.77
N ILE A 23 5.16 0.20 16.67
CA ILE A 23 5.64 1.42 16.05
C ILE A 23 6.51 1.01 14.87
N ILE A 24 6.16 1.45 13.66
CA ILE A 24 6.99 1.25 12.47
C ILE A 24 8.30 2.01 12.69
N VAL A 25 9.43 1.39 12.40
CA VAL A 25 10.76 2.00 12.55
C VAL A 25 11.54 1.90 11.24
N ASP A 26 12.28 2.96 10.94
CA ASP A 26 13.19 3.01 9.81
C ASP A 26 14.32 1.97 9.96
N GLY A 27 14.65 1.33 8.84
CA GLY A 27 15.74 0.37 8.75
C GLY A 27 16.19 0.17 7.31
N PRO A 28 17.15 -0.73 7.04
CA PRO A 28 17.61 -0.97 5.67
C PRO A 28 16.50 -1.52 4.77
N GLY A 29 16.07 -0.76 3.76
CA GLY A 29 15.02 -1.12 2.81
C GLY A 29 13.61 -0.92 3.37
N PRO A 30 12.58 -1.48 2.74
CA PRO A 30 11.19 -1.22 3.11
C PRO A 30 10.85 -1.53 4.57
N ASP A 31 9.99 -0.69 5.16
CA ASP A 31 9.55 -0.81 6.56
C ASP A 31 8.11 -1.32 6.68
N PHE A 32 7.30 -1.09 5.66
CA PHE A 32 5.95 -1.65 5.56
C PHE A 32 5.53 -1.84 4.10
N VAL A 33 4.48 -2.60 3.90
CA VAL A 33 3.89 -2.88 2.59
C VAL A 33 2.38 -2.68 2.64
N VAL A 34 1.82 -2.09 1.59
CA VAL A 34 0.38 -1.92 1.39
C VAL A 34 -0.08 -2.89 0.31
N PHE A 35 -1.12 -3.65 0.61
CA PHE A 35 -1.79 -4.54 -0.33
C PHE A 35 -3.14 -3.96 -0.70
N GLU A 36 -3.34 -3.86 -1.98
CA GLU A 36 -4.58 -3.47 -2.64
C GLU A 36 -5.01 -4.62 -3.57
N ASN A 37 -6.21 -4.59 -4.08
CA ASN A 37 -6.75 -5.62 -4.94
C ASN A 37 -6.37 -5.43 -6.43
N ALA A 38 -5.19 -4.85 -6.71
CA ALA A 38 -4.66 -4.71 -8.07
C ALA A 38 -4.56 -6.07 -8.79
N PHE A 39 -4.84 -6.10 -10.08
CA PHE A 39 -4.78 -7.34 -10.85
C PHE A 39 -4.31 -7.11 -12.28
N TRP A 40 -3.77 -8.17 -12.89
CA TRP A 40 -3.42 -8.14 -14.32
C TRP A 40 -4.65 -8.30 -15.18
N VAL A 41 -4.90 -7.33 -16.04
CA VAL A 41 -6.02 -7.36 -17.00
C VAL A 41 -5.89 -8.60 -17.89
N ASN A 42 -6.93 -9.42 -17.91
CA ASN A 42 -6.96 -10.70 -18.62
C ASN A 42 -5.80 -11.66 -18.25
N GLY A 43 -5.23 -11.51 -17.07
CA GLY A 43 -4.09 -12.33 -16.62
C GLY A 43 -2.77 -12.04 -17.35
N VAL A 44 -2.68 -10.96 -18.12
CA VAL A 44 -1.47 -10.58 -18.87
C VAL A 44 -0.57 -9.74 -17.97
N ARG A 45 0.59 -10.28 -17.58
CA ARG A 45 1.58 -9.55 -16.80
C ARG A 45 2.01 -8.27 -17.51
N GLY A 46 2.08 -7.16 -16.75
CA GLY A 46 2.43 -5.83 -17.28
C GLY A 46 1.23 -5.02 -17.79
N THR A 47 0.01 -5.53 -17.61
CA THR A 47 -1.23 -4.77 -17.87
C THR A 47 -2.04 -4.70 -16.57
N VAL A 48 -1.66 -3.80 -15.67
CA VAL A 48 -2.27 -3.69 -14.35
C VAL A 48 -3.53 -2.83 -14.42
N TYR A 49 -4.62 -3.32 -13.83
CA TYR A 49 -5.71 -2.48 -13.36
C TYR A 49 -5.33 -1.99 -11.95
N ALA A 50 -5.10 -0.70 -11.83
CA ALA A 50 -4.59 -0.08 -10.61
C ALA A 50 -5.56 1.02 -10.15
N GLU A 51 -5.91 1.01 -8.88
CA GLU A 51 -6.62 2.10 -8.21
C GLU A 51 -5.66 2.73 -7.21
N LEU A 52 -5.07 3.88 -7.60
CA LEU A 52 -3.95 4.45 -6.86
C LEU A 52 -4.38 5.14 -5.57
N GLY A 53 -3.58 4.98 -4.52
CA GLY A 53 -3.70 5.68 -3.25
C GLY A 53 -2.45 6.48 -2.89
N ASP A 54 -2.66 7.67 -2.31
CA ASP A 54 -1.61 8.42 -1.63
C ASP A 54 -1.37 7.81 -0.26
N VAL A 55 -0.11 7.59 0.08
CA VAL A 55 0.29 7.05 1.38
C VAL A 55 1.03 8.12 2.18
N SER A 56 0.68 8.26 3.43
CA SER A 56 1.39 9.11 4.38
C SER A 56 1.48 8.44 5.75
N VAL A 57 2.47 8.84 6.52
CA VAL A 57 2.72 8.34 7.87
C VAL A 57 2.75 9.45 8.90
N SER A 58 2.48 9.10 10.15
CA SER A 58 2.52 10.04 11.26
C SER A 58 2.95 9.35 12.55
N GLU A 59 3.69 10.06 13.41
CA GLU A 59 3.99 9.63 14.76
C GLU A 59 2.87 10.01 15.75
N ASP A 60 2.24 11.17 15.55
CA ASP A 60 1.31 11.80 16.49
C ASP A 60 -0.16 11.80 16.03
N GLY A 61 -0.43 11.36 14.79
CA GLY A 61 -1.75 11.42 14.16
C GLY A 61 -2.19 12.80 13.69
N ALA A 62 -1.32 13.82 13.82
CA ALA A 62 -1.61 15.21 13.47
C ALA A 62 -0.67 15.74 12.38
N THR A 63 0.62 15.45 12.49
CA THR A 63 1.65 15.81 11.51
C THR A 63 1.85 14.64 10.56
N TRP A 64 1.65 14.85 9.26
CA TRP A 64 1.72 13.82 8.24
C TRP A 64 2.87 14.04 7.28
N HIS A 65 3.62 12.98 7.01
CA HIS A 65 4.70 12.92 6.04
C HIS A 65 4.24 12.03 4.87
N GLU A 66 4.18 12.60 3.69
CA GLU A 66 3.62 11.96 2.50
C GLU A 66 4.71 11.36 1.61
N PHE A 67 4.49 10.16 1.14
CA PHE A 67 5.29 9.58 0.07
C PHE A 67 4.89 10.21 -1.26
N ALA A 68 5.89 10.68 -2.01
CA ALA A 68 5.63 11.34 -3.29
C ALA A 68 5.15 10.32 -4.34
N CYS A 69 3.83 10.25 -4.53
CA CYS A 69 3.21 9.37 -5.52
C CYS A 69 3.32 9.99 -6.93
N ASP A 70 4.10 9.36 -7.81
CA ASP A 70 4.19 9.74 -9.22
C ASP A 70 3.16 8.99 -10.06
N SER A 71 1.95 9.54 -10.15
CA SER A 71 0.85 8.96 -10.91
C SER A 71 0.95 9.18 -12.43
N THR A 72 2.01 9.84 -12.92
CA THR A 72 2.19 10.11 -14.35
C THR A 72 2.99 9.03 -15.08
N ARG A 73 3.59 8.10 -14.36
CA ARG A 73 4.39 7.02 -14.91
C ARG A 73 3.54 5.86 -15.35
N ASP A 74 3.64 5.52 -16.61
CA ASP A 74 2.83 4.47 -17.22
C ASP A 74 3.60 3.46 -18.07
N ALA A 75 4.82 3.80 -18.52
CA ALA A 75 5.57 3.01 -19.48
C ALA A 75 5.89 1.57 -19.04
N ARG A 76 5.90 1.33 -17.72
CA ARG A 76 6.09 0.00 -17.12
C ARG A 76 4.93 -0.42 -16.22
N MET A 77 3.86 0.37 -16.17
CA MET A 77 2.78 0.21 -15.20
C MET A 77 3.32 0.19 -13.76
N GLU A 78 4.25 1.12 -13.49
CA GLU A 78 4.85 1.32 -12.17
C GLU A 78 4.60 2.76 -11.73
N TRP A 79 4.07 2.94 -10.52
CA TRP A 79 3.78 4.26 -9.94
C TRP A 79 4.48 4.42 -8.58
N PRO A 80 5.80 4.72 -8.58
CA PRO A 80 6.58 4.82 -7.35
C PRO A 80 5.98 5.79 -6.35
N GLY A 81 5.96 5.40 -5.08
CA GLY A 81 5.40 6.19 -3.99
C GLY A 81 3.88 6.15 -3.89
N CYS A 82 3.19 5.56 -4.88
CA CYS A 82 1.76 5.27 -4.78
C CYS A 82 1.55 3.85 -4.23
N ALA A 83 0.40 3.62 -3.57
CA ALA A 83 -0.13 2.29 -3.33
C ALA A 83 -1.15 1.93 -4.43
N GLY A 84 -1.46 0.63 -4.59
CA GLY A 84 -2.54 0.12 -5.44
C GLY A 84 -2.15 -0.23 -6.87
N TRP A 85 -0.87 -0.53 -7.15
CA TRP A 85 -0.47 -0.86 -8.50
C TRP A 85 0.30 -2.18 -8.65
N SER A 86 0.79 -2.74 -7.56
CA SER A 86 1.52 -4.01 -7.58
C SER A 86 0.62 -5.15 -7.17
N PRO A 87 0.12 -5.98 -8.14
CA PRO A 87 -0.80 -7.06 -7.83
C PRO A 87 -0.21 -8.04 -6.82
N ALA A 88 -1.04 -8.44 -5.84
CA ALA A 88 -0.69 -9.53 -4.95
C ALA A 88 -0.49 -10.81 -5.76
N LEU A 89 0.63 -11.49 -5.54
CA LEU A 89 0.95 -12.74 -6.20
C LEU A 89 0.33 -13.90 -5.44
N GLU A 90 0.07 -15.02 -6.14
CA GLU A 90 -0.33 -16.26 -5.46
C GLU A 90 0.73 -16.62 -4.40
N TYR A 91 0.27 -16.77 -3.16
CA TYR A 91 1.11 -17.03 -2.02
C TYR A 91 1.19 -18.53 -1.73
N ASP A 92 2.38 -19.09 -1.80
CA ASP A 92 2.70 -20.40 -1.23
C ASP A 92 3.33 -20.18 0.16
N ALA A 93 2.54 -20.39 1.20
CA ALA A 93 2.95 -20.21 2.59
C ALA A 93 4.22 -20.97 3.02
N LEU A 94 4.65 -21.95 2.22
CA LEU A 94 5.84 -22.76 2.51
C LEU A 94 7.14 -22.19 1.90
N VAL A 95 7.03 -21.21 0.99
CA VAL A 95 8.15 -20.77 0.14
C VAL A 95 8.42 -19.29 0.22
N LEU A 96 7.37 -18.46 0.45
CA LEU A 96 7.47 -17.00 0.35
C LEU A 96 7.41 -16.33 1.72
N ASP A 97 8.24 -15.29 1.89
CA ASP A 97 8.06 -14.31 2.97
C ASP A 97 6.86 -13.42 2.61
N PRO A 98 5.78 -13.42 3.40
CA PRO A 98 4.58 -12.63 3.09
C PRO A 98 4.80 -11.13 3.12
N LEU A 99 5.93 -10.67 3.63
CA LEU A 99 6.29 -9.25 3.70
C LEU A 99 7.38 -8.86 2.69
N ASP A 100 7.86 -9.79 1.88
CA ASP A 100 8.74 -9.50 0.74
C ASP A 100 7.91 -9.12 -0.49
N ALA A 101 7.70 -7.83 -0.70
CA ALA A 101 6.89 -7.30 -1.80
C ALA A 101 7.41 -7.73 -3.19
N VAL A 102 8.68 -8.08 -3.34
CA VAL A 102 9.22 -8.63 -4.61
C VAL A 102 8.63 -10.01 -4.89
N GLN A 103 8.38 -10.81 -3.86
CA GLN A 103 7.85 -12.16 -3.98
C GLN A 103 6.33 -12.21 -3.92
N THR A 104 5.72 -11.37 -3.10
CA THR A 104 4.27 -11.43 -2.79
C THR A 104 3.45 -10.38 -3.50
N GLY A 105 4.09 -9.40 -4.13
CA GLY A 105 3.41 -8.20 -4.64
C GLY A 105 3.13 -7.21 -3.50
N GLY A 106 2.22 -6.27 -3.76
CA GLY A 106 1.98 -5.14 -2.88
C GLY A 106 3.02 -4.02 -3.09
N ASP A 107 2.74 -2.87 -2.53
CA ASP A 107 3.55 -1.67 -2.69
C ASP A 107 4.33 -1.39 -1.42
N ALA A 108 5.66 -1.40 -1.52
CA ALA A 108 6.57 -1.28 -0.38
C ALA A 108 6.99 0.17 -0.13
N PHE A 109 7.08 0.53 1.15
CA PHE A 109 7.39 1.89 1.61
C PHE A 109 8.54 1.87 2.60
N ASP A 110 9.49 2.81 2.40
CA ASP A 110 10.71 2.97 3.19
C ASP A 110 10.71 4.38 3.80
N LEU A 111 10.67 4.47 5.14
CA LEU A 111 10.61 5.73 5.89
C LEU A 111 11.81 6.64 5.62
N ALA A 112 12.98 6.06 5.32
CA ALA A 112 14.17 6.85 4.98
C ALA A 112 13.94 7.75 3.77
N THR A 113 13.11 7.33 2.80
CA THR A 113 12.84 8.10 1.58
C THR A 113 12.15 9.43 1.83
N ILE A 114 11.49 9.56 2.97
CA ILE A 114 10.79 10.78 3.41
C ILE A 114 11.39 11.39 4.69
N GLY A 115 12.54 10.85 5.15
CA GLY A 115 13.26 11.36 6.30
C GLY A 115 12.56 11.17 7.64
N VAL A 116 11.73 10.14 7.78
CA VAL A 116 11.01 9.78 9.00
C VAL A 116 11.70 8.59 9.66
N SER A 117 11.95 8.65 10.97
CA SER A 117 12.60 7.56 11.70
C SER A 117 11.62 6.57 12.30
N GLU A 118 10.39 7.00 12.63
CA GLU A 118 9.35 6.12 13.15
C GLU A 118 7.95 6.67 12.87
N ALA A 119 6.97 5.76 12.81
CA ALA A 119 5.57 6.10 12.58
C ALA A 119 4.64 5.17 13.36
N ARG A 120 3.53 5.74 13.88
CA ARG A 120 2.46 5.00 14.58
C ARG A 120 1.23 4.80 13.74
N PHE A 121 1.07 5.65 12.73
CA PHE A 121 -0.10 5.69 11.88
C PHE A 121 0.31 5.66 10.41
N VAL A 122 -0.44 4.92 9.62
CA VAL A 122 -0.41 4.96 8.15
C VAL A 122 -1.77 5.49 7.70
N ARG A 123 -1.75 6.48 6.83
CA ARG A 123 -2.95 6.99 6.17
C ARG A 123 -2.88 6.69 4.69
N ILE A 124 -3.98 6.18 4.16
CA ILE A 124 -4.15 5.91 2.73
C ILE A 124 -5.35 6.74 2.27
N ARG A 125 -5.18 7.49 1.19
CA ARG A 125 -6.22 8.28 0.55
C ARG A 125 -6.36 7.87 -0.90
N ASP A 126 -7.58 7.57 -1.30
CA ASP A 126 -7.90 7.28 -2.69
C ASP A 126 -7.60 8.48 -3.60
N ARG A 127 -7.03 8.20 -4.78
CA ARG A 127 -6.73 9.20 -5.82
C ARG A 127 -7.73 9.19 -6.97
N ALA A 128 -8.70 8.29 -6.99
CA ALA A 128 -9.69 8.25 -8.03
C ALA A 128 -10.47 9.56 -8.09
N SER A 129 -10.72 10.05 -9.29
CA SER A 129 -11.54 11.22 -9.55
C SER A 129 -12.90 10.85 -10.14
N ASP A 130 -13.06 9.60 -10.57
CA ASP A 130 -14.26 9.06 -11.22
C ASP A 130 -14.37 7.56 -10.95
N GLY A 131 -15.53 7.00 -11.18
CA GLY A 131 -15.86 5.59 -11.00
C GLY A 131 -17.29 5.43 -10.54
N GLU A 132 -17.79 4.20 -10.54
CA GLU A 132 -19.16 3.88 -10.13
C GLU A 132 -19.19 3.20 -8.76
N PRO A 133 -19.84 3.81 -7.76
CA PRO A 133 -20.04 3.12 -6.48
C PRO A 133 -20.83 1.80 -6.67
N PRO A 134 -20.59 0.78 -5.80
CA PRO A 134 -19.86 0.80 -4.53
C PRO A 134 -18.40 0.35 -4.64
N THR A 135 -17.87 0.07 -5.81
CA THR A 135 -16.56 -0.56 -6.02
C THR A 135 -15.53 0.39 -6.65
N ALA A 136 -15.82 1.67 -6.69
CA ALA A 136 -14.88 2.66 -7.21
C ALA A 136 -13.91 3.14 -6.13
N GLY A 137 -12.65 3.29 -6.51
CA GLY A 137 -11.59 3.79 -5.64
C GLY A 137 -10.81 2.68 -4.95
N PHE A 138 -9.78 3.07 -4.25
CA PHE A 138 -8.80 2.20 -3.60
C PHE A 138 -9.45 1.12 -2.72
N ASP A 139 -9.13 -0.14 -2.99
CA ASP A 139 -9.64 -1.32 -2.28
C ASP A 139 -8.55 -1.90 -1.36
N LEU A 140 -8.49 -1.41 -0.12
CA LEU A 140 -7.48 -1.86 0.83
C LEU A 140 -7.73 -3.31 1.26
N ASP A 141 -6.74 -4.17 1.05
CA ASP A 141 -6.71 -5.54 1.57
C ASP A 141 -5.97 -5.60 2.92
N ALA A 142 -4.71 -5.15 2.95
CA ALA A 142 -3.91 -5.19 4.17
C ALA A 142 -2.78 -4.15 4.19
N VAL A 143 -2.27 -3.88 5.40
CA VAL A 143 -0.96 -3.25 5.62
C VAL A 143 -0.09 -4.18 6.44
N GLY A 144 1.04 -4.60 5.88
CA GLY A 144 2.01 -5.46 6.54
C GLY A 144 3.18 -4.66 7.11
N LEU A 145 3.50 -4.88 8.40
CA LEU A 145 4.66 -4.26 9.04
C LEU A 145 5.89 -5.14 8.87
N ILE A 146 6.90 -4.65 8.15
CA ILE A 146 8.18 -5.34 7.93
C ILE A 146 9.11 -5.06 9.11
N ARG A 147 9.19 -3.78 9.52
CA ARG A 147 10.05 -3.34 10.62
C ARG A 147 9.25 -2.60 11.66
N TYR A 148 9.25 -3.12 12.87
CA TYR A 148 8.57 -2.46 13.99
C TYR A 148 9.26 -2.78 15.31
N ARG A 149 9.06 -1.91 16.29
CA ARG A 149 9.33 -2.17 17.69
C ARG A 149 8.03 -2.15 18.50
N GLN A 150 8.03 -2.79 19.66
CA GLN A 150 6.96 -2.60 20.63
C GLN A 150 7.19 -1.33 21.46
N GLN A 151 6.10 -0.73 21.88
CA GLN A 151 6.10 0.49 22.71
C GLN A 151 6.56 0.17 24.14
#